data_dfc59e3701650ddae65355de40a29909
#
_entry.id   dfc59e3701650ddae65355de40a29909
#
_cell.length_a   1.000
_cell.length_b   1.000
_cell.length_c   1.000
_cell.angle_alpha   90.00
_cell.angle_beta   90.00
_cell.angle_gamma   90.00
#
_symmetry.space_group_name_H-M   'P 1'
#
loop_
_entity.id
_entity.type
_entity.pdbx_description
1 polymer ?
#
loop_
_entity_poly.entity_id
_entity_poly.type
_entity_poly.pdbx_seq_one_letter_code
_entity_poly.pdbx_strand_id
1 'polypeptide(L)'
;MKTPKFLICSDPLNEESAEMILHSHKPKFLAQVTPIPFTDIENRPEKPFADALYVNSDGALDVYRIEAVETYDRAEEDDIQDELFPAADYFCRYLLMMEKEEGLTPGFPVKDFSSELPGLKILHAPEVWTVVYNGMVAEFGTEEEMDDFLEGDLNIESELLDKGVINQFD
;
A
#
# COMPACT_ATOMS: atom_id res chain seq x y z
N MET A 1 -13.91 3.38 26.67
CA MET A 1 -13.13 3.73 25.47
C MET A 1 -12.61 2.48 24.79
N LYS A 2 -12.83 2.33 23.50
CA LYS A 2 -12.29 1.20 22.75
C LYS A 2 -10.86 1.49 22.36
N THR A 3 -9.96 0.51 22.53
CA THR A 3 -8.60 0.59 22.05
C THR A 3 -8.60 0.59 20.50
N PRO A 4 -7.93 1.54 19.84
CA PRO A 4 -7.81 1.51 18.39
C PRO A 4 -7.15 0.21 17.93
N LYS A 5 -7.61 -0.31 16.80
CA LYS A 5 -7.07 -1.55 16.23
C LYS A 5 -5.60 -1.40 15.85
N PHE A 6 -5.23 -0.25 15.29
CA PHE A 6 -3.86 0.06 14.91
C PHE A 6 -3.37 1.33 15.60
N LEU A 7 -2.10 1.32 15.98
CA LEU A 7 -1.43 2.48 16.56
C LEU A 7 -0.07 2.63 15.88
N ILE A 8 0.27 3.85 15.50
CA ILE A 8 1.62 4.15 14.99
C ILE A 8 2.47 4.58 16.17
N CYS A 9 3.64 3.96 16.32
CA CYS A 9 4.54 4.22 17.45
C CYS A 9 5.99 4.33 16.98
N SER A 10 6.78 5.04 17.77
CA SER A 10 8.20 5.23 17.55
C SER A 10 8.88 5.46 18.89
N ASP A 11 10.20 5.27 18.93
CA ASP A 11 10.98 5.58 20.12
C ASP A 11 11.35 7.07 20.10
N PRO A 12 10.76 7.90 21.00
CA PRO A 12 11.03 9.34 20.97
C PRO A 12 12.45 9.70 21.41
N LEU A 13 13.16 8.76 22.01
CA LEU A 13 14.55 8.98 22.47
C LEU A 13 15.58 8.58 21.42
N ASN A 14 15.15 7.98 20.32
CA ASN A 14 15.99 7.57 19.21
C ASN A 14 15.42 8.08 17.89
N GLU A 15 15.97 9.19 17.38
CA GLU A 15 15.50 9.81 16.15
C GLU A 15 15.67 8.93 14.92
N GLU A 16 16.57 7.94 14.99
CA GLU A 16 16.81 6.99 13.91
C GLU A 16 15.92 5.75 13.99
N SER A 17 15.07 5.64 15.04
CA SER A 17 14.20 4.48 15.15
C SER A 17 13.15 4.46 14.03
N ALA A 18 12.89 3.26 13.51
CA ALA A 18 11.85 3.05 12.50
C ALA A 18 10.47 3.30 13.11
N GLU A 19 9.54 3.77 12.30
CA GLU A 19 8.14 3.79 12.68
C GLU A 19 7.64 2.36 12.77
N MET A 20 6.72 2.13 13.71
CA MET A 20 6.13 0.82 13.92
C MET A 20 4.63 0.92 13.99
N ILE A 21 3.95 -0.17 13.66
CA ILE A 21 2.50 -0.29 13.77
C ILE A 21 2.20 -1.40 14.76
N LEU A 22 1.46 -1.06 15.82
CA LEU A 22 0.96 -2.03 16.77
C LEU A 22 -0.46 -2.45 16.38
N HIS A 23 -0.67 -3.73 16.15
CA HIS A 23 -2.01 -4.32 16.03
C HIS A 23 -2.43 -4.73 17.44
N SER A 24 -3.37 -4.00 18.02
CA SER A 24 -3.74 -4.14 19.43
C SER A 24 -4.80 -5.20 19.70
N HIS A 25 -5.49 -5.67 18.65
CA HIS A 25 -6.48 -6.73 18.74
C HIS A 25 -5.84 -8.09 18.41
N LYS A 26 -6.58 -9.19 18.49
CA LYS A 26 -6.05 -10.50 18.11
C LYS A 26 -5.98 -10.66 16.60
N PRO A 27 -4.90 -11.18 16.04
CA PRO A 27 -3.63 -11.49 16.68
C PRO A 27 -2.85 -10.22 17.03
N LYS A 28 -2.31 -10.13 18.25
CA LYS A 28 -1.58 -8.96 18.68
C LYS A 28 -0.12 -9.05 18.25
N PHE A 29 0.33 -8.09 17.48
CA PHE A 29 1.69 -8.08 16.95
C PHE A 29 2.20 -6.65 16.74
N LEU A 30 3.52 -6.55 16.63
CA LEU A 30 4.21 -5.32 16.28
C LEU A 30 4.83 -5.48 14.90
N ALA A 31 4.60 -4.53 14.02
CA ALA A 31 5.17 -4.50 12.68
C ALA A 31 6.10 -3.30 12.52
N GLN A 32 7.22 -3.52 11.84
CA GLN A 32 8.15 -2.46 11.50
C GLN A 32 7.86 -1.91 10.10
N VAL A 33 7.90 -0.59 9.96
CA VAL A 33 7.71 0.08 8.68
C VAL A 33 9.08 0.50 8.16
N THR A 34 9.42 0.04 6.96
CA THR A 34 10.70 0.34 6.32
C THR A 34 10.46 0.90 4.93
N PRO A 35 10.94 2.12 4.61
CA PRO A 35 10.91 2.59 3.24
C PRO A 35 11.86 1.73 2.40
N ILE A 36 11.38 1.29 1.23
CA ILE A 36 12.19 0.48 0.33
C ILE A 36 12.19 1.10 -1.06
N PRO A 37 13.30 0.95 -1.83
CA PRO A 37 13.30 1.32 -3.24
C PRO A 37 12.30 0.45 -3.99
N PHE A 38 11.67 1.02 -5.00
CA PHE A 38 10.70 0.27 -5.80
C PHE A 38 11.32 -1.00 -6.40
N THR A 39 12.60 -0.93 -6.76
CA THR A 39 13.33 -2.08 -7.32
C THR A 39 13.42 -3.28 -6.36
N ASP A 40 13.24 -3.05 -5.06
CA ASP A 40 13.31 -4.09 -4.03
C ASP A 40 11.96 -4.73 -3.71
N ILE A 41 10.87 -4.29 -4.37
CA ILE A 41 9.54 -4.82 -4.07
C ILE A 41 9.43 -6.33 -4.34
N GLU A 42 10.21 -6.85 -5.27
CA GLU A 42 10.24 -8.29 -5.58
C GLU A 42 11.04 -9.10 -4.56
N ASN A 43 11.88 -8.45 -3.75
CA ASN A 43 12.66 -9.12 -2.71
C ASN A 43 11.77 -9.31 -1.48
N ARG A 44 11.10 -10.47 -1.41
CA ARG A 44 10.12 -10.76 -0.37
C ARG A 44 10.77 -11.31 0.89
N PRO A 45 10.44 -10.77 2.08
CA PRO A 45 10.91 -11.34 3.34
C PRO A 45 10.23 -12.67 3.63
N GLU A 46 10.87 -13.49 4.47
CA GLU A 46 10.30 -14.78 4.90
C GLU A 46 9.16 -14.59 5.92
N LYS A 47 9.18 -13.50 6.68
CA LYS A 47 8.14 -13.17 7.66
C LYS A 47 6.92 -12.57 6.97
N PRO A 48 5.73 -12.63 7.60
CA PRO A 48 4.55 -11.96 7.08
C PRO A 48 4.81 -10.47 6.85
N PHE A 49 4.39 -9.96 5.69
CA PHE A 49 4.59 -8.56 5.32
C PHE A 49 3.50 -8.07 4.38
N ALA A 50 3.38 -6.75 4.27
CA ALA A 50 2.59 -6.09 3.24
C ALA A 50 3.32 -4.83 2.81
N ASP A 51 3.21 -4.46 1.54
CA ASP A 51 3.79 -3.24 1.02
C ASP A 51 2.72 -2.16 0.88
N ALA A 52 2.96 -1.02 1.51
CA ALA A 52 2.12 0.17 1.37
C ALA A 52 2.65 1.02 0.23
N LEU A 53 1.81 1.26 -0.77
CA LEU A 53 2.14 2.07 -1.93
C LEU A 53 1.45 3.42 -1.78
N TYR A 54 2.22 4.49 -1.76
CA TYR A 54 1.70 5.83 -1.52
C TYR A 54 2.25 6.81 -2.55
N VAL A 55 1.35 7.54 -3.21
CA VAL A 55 1.74 8.60 -4.13
C VAL A 55 1.77 9.91 -3.35
N ASN A 56 2.95 10.48 -3.19
CA ASN A 56 3.12 11.72 -2.43
C ASN A 56 2.68 12.96 -3.23
N SER A 57 2.70 14.13 -2.59
CA SER A 57 2.29 15.39 -3.21
C SER A 57 3.15 15.82 -4.41
N ASP A 58 4.36 15.28 -4.53
CA ASP A 58 5.25 15.54 -5.66
C ASP A 58 4.93 14.62 -6.86
N GLY A 59 3.99 13.67 -6.70
CA GLY A 59 3.65 12.70 -7.71
C GLY A 59 4.56 11.48 -7.73
N ALA A 60 5.49 11.37 -6.80
CA ALA A 60 6.38 10.22 -6.71
C ALA A 60 5.75 9.08 -5.91
N LEU A 61 6.07 7.85 -6.30
CA LEU A 61 5.62 6.67 -5.59
C LEU A 61 6.60 6.31 -4.48
N ASP A 62 6.10 6.31 -3.24
CA ASP A 62 6.83 5.82 -2.09
C ASP A 62 6.32 4.43 -1.71
N VAL A 63 7.24 3.52 -1.43
CA VAL A 63 6.91 2.17 -1.00
C VAL A 63 7.42 1.96 0.42
N TYR A 64 6.53 1.50 1.29
CA TYR A 64 6.85 1.19 2.68
C TYR A 64 6.51 -0.27 2.94
N ARG A 65 7.52 -1.03 3.36
CA ARG A 65 7.33 -2.44 3.71
C ARG A 65 6.98 -2.56 5.18
N ILE A 66 5.83 -3.19 5.44
CA ILE A 66 5.33 -3.40 6.78
C ILE A 66 5.51 -4.88 7.10
N GLU A 67 6.43 -5.19 7.99
CA GLU A 67 6.83 -6.56 8.31
C GLU A 67 6.60 -6.84 9.79
N ALA A 68 5.92 -7.95 10.10
CA ALA A 68 5.71 -8.37 11.48
C ALA A 68 7.04 -8.76 12.11
N VAL A 69 7.44 -8.09 13.20
CA VAL A 69 8.73 -8.33 13.87
C VAL A 69 8.56 -9.02 15.21
N GLU A 70 7.40 -8.87 15.86
CA GLU A 70 7.14 -9.50 17.16
C GLU A 70 5.66 -9.83 17.30
N THR A 71 5.37 -11.03 17.79
CA THR A 71 4.00 -11.49 18.03
C THR A 71 3.81 -11.73 19.52
N TYR A 72 2.72 -11.21 20.08
CA TYR A 72 2.47 -11.24 21.54
C TYR A 72 1.51 -12.33 21.97
N ASP A 73 0.88 -13.00 21.03
CA ASP A 73 0.02 -14.14 21.32
C ASP A 73 0.29 -15.26 20.32
N ARG A 74 -0.34 -16.40 20.53
CA ARG A 74 -0.20 -17.54 19.62
C ARG A 74 -1.13 -17.33 18.43
N ALA A 75 -0.54 -17.03 17.27
CA ALA A 75 -1.27 -16.85 16.04
C ALA A 75 -0.55 -17.55 14.89
N GLU A 76 -1.34 -18.03 13.94
CA GLU A 76 -0.80 -18.55 12.69
C GLU A 76 -0.27 -17.40 11.84
N GLU A 77 0.75 -17.67 11.01
CA GLU A 77 1.31 -16.66 10.12
C GLU A 77 0.25 -16.11 9.14
N ASP A 78 -0.68 -16.95 8.71
CA ASP A 78 -1.76 -16.52 7.81
C ASP A 78 -2.69 -15.51 8.46
N ASP A 79 -2.97 -15.66 9.75
CA ASP A 79 -3.81 -14.71 10.50
C ASP A 79 -3.11 -13.36 10.64
N ILE A 80 -1.79 -13.37 10.85
CA ILE A 80 -0.98 -12.15 10.90
C ILE A 80 -0.94 -11.50 9.53
N GLN A 81 -0.72 -12.30 8.48
CA GLN A 81 -0.68 -11.81 7.09
C GLN A 81 -1.99 -11.12 6.70
N ASP A 82 -3.13 -11.69 7.09
CA ASP A 82 -4.45 -11.10 6.81
C ASP A 82 -4.62 -9.72 7.44
N GLU A 83 -3.97 -9.45 8.56
CA GLU A 83 -4.05 -8.15 9.24
C GLU A 83 -2.99 -7.15 8.77
N LEU A 84 -1.96 -7.61 8.05
CA LEU A 84 -0.94 -6.71 7.51
C LEU A 84 -1.45 -5.90 6.34
N PHE A 85 -2.37 -6.42 5.53
CA PHE A 85 -2.98 -5.63 4.45
C PHE A 85 -3.78 -4.44 4.98
N PRO A 86 -4.68 -4.61 5.99
CA PRO A 86 -5.29 -3.45 6.65
C PRO A 86 -4.28 -2.51 7.31
N ALA A 87 -3.18 -3.04 7.84
CA ALA A 87 -2.12 -2.20 8.42
C ALA A 87 -1.47 -1.30 7.37
N ALA A 88 -1.23 -1.83 6.17
CA ALA A 88 -0.70 -1.03 5.06
C ALA A 88 -1.67 0.09 4.66
N ASP A 89 -2.97 -0.19 4.59
CA ASP A 89 -3.99 0.83 4.32
C ASP A 89 -4.03 1.88 5.42
N TYR A 90 -3.92 1.46 6.66
CA TYR A 90 -3.87 2.38 7.81
C TYR A 90 -2.66 3.32 7.70
N PHE A 91 -1.50 2.79 7.33
CA PHE A 91 -0.29 3.59 7.16
C PHE A 91 -0.44 4.60 6.03
N CYS A 92 -1.05 4.22 4.91
CA CYS A 92 -1.33 5.16 3.81
C CYS A 92 -2.24 6.30 4.27
N ARG A 93 -3.26 6.01 5.08
CA ARG A 93 -4.14 7.05 5.65
C ARG A 93 -3.37 7.99 6.58
N TYR A 94 -2.44 7.46 7.33
CA TYR A 94 -1.56 8.26 8.18
C TYR A 94 -0.72 9.24 7.36
N LEU A 95 -0.11 8.76 6.28
CA LEU A 95 0.68 9.62 5.39
C LEU A 95 -0.19 10.70 4.74
N LEU A 96 -1.39 10.34 4.32
CA LEU A 96 -2.34 11.28 3.73
C LEU A 96 -2.70 12.40 4.72
N MET A 97 -2.96 12.03 5.97
CA MET A 97 -3.27 12.98 7.04
C MET A 97 -2.08 13.93 7.28
N MET A 98 -0.87 13.39 7.33
CA MET A 98 0.33 14.18 7.57
C MET A 98 0.56 15.22 6.46
N GLU A 99 0.39 14.83 5.20
CA GLU A 99 0.53 15.77 4.09
C GLU A 99 -0.56 16.86 4.13
N LYS A 100 -1.78 16.50 4.47
CA LYS A 100 -2.87 17.49 4.61
C LYS A 100 -2.60 18.50 5.72
N GLU A 101 -2.04 18.06 6.85
CA GLU A 101 -1.67 18.95 7.95
C GLU A 101 -0.56 19.93 7.55
N GLU A 102 0.32 19.53 6.63
CA GLU A 102 1.36 20.39 6.08
C GLU A 102 0.84 21.32 4.97
N GLY A 103 -0.46 21.24 4.63
CA GLY A 103 -1.05 22.06 3.58
C GLY A 103 -0.77 21.59 2.17
N LEU A 104 -0.28 20.36 2.03
CA LEU A 104 0.03 19.77 0.73
C LEU A 104 -1.21 19.13 0.12
N THR A 105 -1.23 19.04 -1.22
CA THR A 105 -2.25 18.29 -1.94
C THR A 105 -1.70 16.89 -2.22
N PRO A 106 -2.11 15.89 -1.43
CA PRO A 106 -1.53 14.55 -1.60
C PRO A 106 -2.05 13.84 -2.83
N GLY A 107 -1.23 12.92 -3.36
CA GLY A 107 -1.69 11.91 -4.28
C GLY A 107 -2.56 10.90 -3.54
N PHE A 108 -3.31 10.08 -4.27
CA PHE A 108 -4.17 9.07 -3.63
C PHE A 108 -4.27 7.83 -4.50
N PRO A 109 -4.42 6.66 -3.87
CA PRO A 109 -4.74 5.46 -4.62
C PRO A 109 -6.15 5.59 -5.19
N VAL A 110 -6.28 5.46 -6.51
CA VAL A 110 -7.57 5.55 -7.17
C VAL A 110 -8.36 4.29 -6.90
N LYS A 111 -7.71 3.14 -7.09
CA LYS A 111 -8.33 1.84 -6.86
C LYS A 111 -7.29 0.79 -6.53
N ASP A 112 -7.68 -0.11 -5.64
CA ASP A 112 -6.91 -1.29 -5.31
C ASP A 112 -7.69 -2.51 -5.84
N PHE A 113 -7.19 -3.10 -6.91
CA PHE A 113 -7.79 -4.27 -7.53
C PHE A 113 -7.17 -5.59 -7.04
N SER A 114 -6.43 -5.55 -5.92
CA SER A 114 -5.75 -6.75 -5.42
C SER A 114 -6.71 -7.90 -5.07
N SER A 115 -7.98 -7.60 -4.79
CA SER A 115 -9.01 -8.61 -4.56
C SER A 115 -9.45 -9.32 -5.85
N GLU A 116 -9.41 -8.62 -6.97
CA GLU A 116 -9.81 -9.14 -8.30
C GLU A 116 -8.61 -9.68 -9.07
N LEU A 117 -7.52 -8.91 -9.12
CA LEU A 117 -6.25 -9.31 -9.72
C LEU A 117 -5.14 -9.06 -8.71
N PRO A 118 -4.56 -10.11 -8.13
CA PRO A 118 -3.55 -9.95 -7.08
C PRO A 118 -2.40 -9.04 -7.50
N GLY A 119 -2.16 -8.01 -6.70
CA GLY A 119 -1.08 -7.06 -6.90
C GLY A 119 -1.36 -5.93 -7.88
N LEU A 120 -2.57 -5.86 -8.47
CA LEU A 120 -2.91 -4.74 -9.35
C LEU A 120 -3.41 -3.55 -8.55
N LYS A 121 -2.73 -2.42 -8.70
CA LYS A 121 -3.12 -1.14 -8.08
C LYS A 121 -2.98 -0.02 -9.10
N ILE A 122 -3.93 0.92 -9.08
CA ILE A 122 -3.90 2.12 -9.89
C ILE A 122 -3.87 3.32 -8.96
N LEU A 123 -2.87 4.17 -9.13
CA LEU A 123 -2.62 5.32 -8.28
C LEU A 123 -2.70 6.60 -9.11
N HIS A 124 -3.23 7.66 -8.53
CA HIS A 124 -3.36 8.94 -9.21
C HIS A 124 -2.84 10.09 -8.35
N ALA A 125 -1.82 10.78 -8.84
CA ALA A 125 -1.42 12.09 -8.36
C ALA A 125 -1.87 13.14 -9.39
N PRO A 126 -1.86 14.43 -9.09
CA PRO A 126 -2.47 15.46 -9.95
C PRO A 126 -2.11 15.42 -11.44
N GLU A 127 -0.93 14.93 -11.78
CA GLU A 127 -0.49 14.90 -13.19
C GLU A 127 0.07 13.54 -13.62
N VAL A 128 -0.06 12.52 -12.76
CA VAL A 128 0.56 11.21 -13.01
C VAL A 128 -0.41 10.10 -12.66
N TRP A 129 -0.60 9.18 -13.61
CA TRP A 129 -1.27 7.92 -13.39
C TRP A 129 -0.23 6.81 -13.29
N THR A 130 -0.29 6.01 -12.25
CA THR A 130 0.67 4.94 -12.02
C THR A 130 -0.04 3.60 -11.91
N VAL A 131 0.40 2.63 -12.71
CA VAL A 131 -0.10 1.25 -12.65
C VAL A 131 0.99 0.37 -12.03
N VAL A 132 0.61 -0.36 -11.00
CA VAL A 132 1.50 -1.33 -10.33
C VAL A 132 0.89 -2.71 -10.51
N TYR A 133 1.66 -3.64 -11.08
CA TYR A 133 1.20 -5.01 -11.30
C TYR A 133 2.38 -5.96 -11.40
N ASN A 134 2.38 -7.01 -10.57
CA ASN A 134 3.42 -8.04 -10.57
C ASN A 134 4.86 -7.48 -10.48
N GLY A 135 5.06 -6.47 -9.62
CA GLY A 135 6.38 -5.85 -9.44
C GLY A 135 6.75 -4.86 -10.53
N MET A 136 5.88 -4.65 -11.53
CA MET A 136 6.08 -3.67 -12.57
C MET A 136 5.39 -2.36 -12.22
N VAL A 137 6.03 -1.23 -12.54
CA VAL A 137 5.42 0.09 -12.44
C VAL A 137 5.49 0.79 -13.79
N ALA A 138 4.38 1.35 -14.21
CA ALA A 138 4.30 2.20 -15.38
C ALA A 138 3.63 3.51 -15.01
N GLU A 139 4.20 4.63 -15.47
CA GLU A 139 3.66 5.96 -15.23
C GLU A 139 3.16 6.57 -16.53
N PHE A 140 2.02 7.28 -16.46
CA PHE A 140 1.37 7.90 -17.60
C PHE A 140 0.94 9.32 -17.25
N GLY A 141 1.05 10.22 -18.23
CA GLY A 141 0.62 11.61 -18.04
C GLY A 141 -0.88 11.81 -18.20
N THR A 142 -1.59 10.88 -18.82
CA THR A 142 -3.03 10.93 -19.02
C THR A 142 -3.70 9.59 -18.73
N GLU A 143 -4.96 9.65 -18.36
CA GLU A 143 -5.78 8.44 -18.14
C GLU A 143 -5.91 7.62 -19.44
N GLU A 144 -6.02 8.28 -20.57
CA GLU A 144 -6.13 7.62 -21.88
C GLU A 144 -4.90 6.76 -22.18
N GLU A 145 -3.70 7.28 -21.93
CA GLU A 145 -2.46 6.51 -22.09
C GLU A 145 -2.42 5.31 -21.17
N MET A 146 -2.89 5.47 -19.93
CA MET A 146 -2.98 4.38 -18.98
C MET A 146 -3.97 3.30 -19.44
N ASP A 147 -5.15 3.70 -19.90
CA ASP A 147 -6.17 2.77 -20.40
C ASP A 147 -5.65 1.98 -21.60
N ASP A 148 -4.96 2.64 -22.54
CA ASP A 148 -4.34 1.99 -23.70
C ASP A 148 -3.31 0.94 -23.26
N PHE A 149 -2.54 1.22 -22.22
CA PHE A 149 -1.57 0.28 -21.67
C PHE A 149 -2.25 -0.94 -21.02
N LEU A 150 -3.32 -0.72 -20.27
CA LEU A 150 -4.07 -1.79 -19.62
C LEU A 150 -4.75 -2.69 -20.67
N GLU A 151 -5.28 -2.11 -21.73
CA GLU A 151 -5.95 -2.84 -22.80
C GLU A 151 -4.95 -3.59 -23.69
N GLY A 152 -3.86 -2.92 -24.08
CA GLY A 152 -2.91 -3.43 -25.06
C GLY A 152 -1.78 -4.25 -24.48
N ASP A 153 -0.93 -3.61 -23.68
CA ASP A 153 0.32 -4.21 -23.26
C ASP A 153 0.15 -5.27 -22.15
N LEU A 154 -0.76 -5.03 -21.20
CA LEU A 154 -1.02 -5.96 -20.12
C LEU A 154 -2.18 -6.90 -20.39
N ASN A 155 -3.10 -6.51 -21.27
CA ASN A 155 -4.30 -7.27 -21.62
C ASN A 155 -5.12 -7.67 -20.36
N ILE A 156 -5.12 -6.82 -19.35
CA ILE A 156 -5.86 -7.08 -18.11
C ILE A 156 -7.27 -6.51 -18.12
N GLU A 157 -7.57 -5.62 -19.07
CA GLU A 157 -8.91 -5.04 -19.19
C GLU A 157 -9.97 -6.14 -19.39
N SER A 158 -9.68 -7.13 -20.23
CA SER A 158 -10.60 -8.24 -20.46
C SER A 158 -10.82 -9.09 -19.21
N GLU A 159 -9.79 -9.27 -18.39
CA GLU A 159 -9.90 -9.99 -17.12
C GLU A 159 -10.75 -9.23 -16.11
N LEU A 160 -10.59 -7.90 -16.05
CA LEU A 160 -11.41 -7.03 -15.20
C LEU A 160 -12.86 -6.99 -15.69
N LEU A 161 -13.06 -7.00 -17.00
CA LEU A 161 -14.41 -7.05 -17.58
C LEU A 161 -15.13 -8.34 -17.18
N ASP A 162 -14.45 -9.48 -17.28
CA ASP A 162 -15.00 -10.77 -16.91
C ASP A 162 -15.38 -10.83 -15.42
N LYS A 163 -14.67 -10.07 -14.58
CA LYS A 163 -14.93 -9.95 -13.14
C LYS A 163 -15.90 -8.83 -12.77
N GLY A 164 -16.41 -8.10 -13.78
CA GLY A 164 -17.41 -7.05 -13.57
C GLY A 164 -16.91 -5.76 -12.97
N VAL A 165 -15.60 -5.47 -13.03
CA VAL A 165 -15.02 -4.27 -12.42
C VAL A 165 -14.63 -3.19 -13.42
N ILE A 166 -14.76 -3.42 -14.73
CA ILE A 166 -14.28 -2.50 -15.76
C ILE A 166 -14.97 -1.13 -15.71
N ASN A 167 -16.22 -1.11 -15.30
CA ASN A 167 -16.96 0.15 -15.19
C ASN A 167 -16.37 1.12 -14.17
N GLN A 168 -15.42 0.65 -13.38
CA GLN A 168 -14.75 1.49 -12.37
C GLN A 168 -13.66 2.37 -12.99
N PHE A 169 -13.30 2.14 -14.25
CA PHE A 169 -12.34 2.97 -14.99
C PHE A 169 -13.01 4.19 -15.65
N ASP A 170 -14.29 4.19 -15.74
CA ASP A 170 -15.06 5.30 -16.33
C ASP A 170 -15.14 6.52 -15.40
#